data_1ad976e519165695fc74ffb978dc7023
#
_entry.id   1ad976e519165695fc74ffb978dc7023
#
_cell.length_a   1.000
_cell.length_b   1.000
_cell.length_c   1.000
_cell.angle_alpha   90.00
_cell.angle_beta   90.00
_cell.angle_gamma   90.00
#
_symmetry.space_group_name_H-M   'P 1'
#
loop_
_entity.id
_entity.type
_entity.pdbx_description
1 polymer ?
#
loop_
_entity_poly.entity_id
_entity_poly.type
_entity_poly.pdbx_seq_one_letter_code
_entity_poly.pdbx_strand_id
1 'polypeptide(L)'
;MRMLIIAPLMLAASVASAAETVKIYNWSSYIAPDTLKQFQQATGIVPTYDVYDSNETLDGKLMTGNSGYDVVFPSNHFMARQIQGKALKRLDKSQLPNWKNLNPVLLKALEGNDPGNQYGFPYLWGSTGIGYNIDKVKAVLGDDAPVDSWDLIFKPQYMSKLKGCGVAVLDNGPELLPIALHYLGLPHHSQNPADYDKAKALLMQVRPYISYFHSSKYTADLANGDVCVVVGFSGDVLQAKNRAEEAHNGVKVGYSIPKEGAPMWFDMVAMPADAPDEKAGYAYMNYLLEPQVMAAISNHVQYANANLQADALVDPALKANTMIYPSEAVMGKLYALEAMPAKIDRIRTRIWTSVKAGN
;
A
#
# COMPACT_ATOMS: atom_id res chain seq x y z
N MET A 1 35.95 -70.67 -30.13
CA MET A 1 36.29 -69.38 -29.51
C MET A 1 35.13 -68.40 -29.79
N ARG A 2 34.23 -68.19 -28.83
CA ARG A 2 33.13 -67.23 -28.96
C ARG A 2 33.54 -65.96 -28.21
N MET A 3 33.70 -64.87 -28.94
CA MET A 3 34.02 -63.56 -28.41
C MET A 3 32.71 -62.87 -27.90
N LEU A 4 32.60 -62.66 -26.60
CA LEU A 4 31.52 -61.81 -26.01
C LEU A 4 31.92 -60.36 -26.19
N ILE A 5 31.11 -59.61 -26.93
CA ILE A 5 31.20 -58.12 -27.02
C ILE A 5 30.34 -57.57 -25.89
N ILE A 6 30.99 -57.02 -24.87
CA ILE A 6 30.29 -56.22 -23.80
C ILE A 6 30.19 -54.83 -24.31
N ALA A 7 28.95 -54.35 -24.58
CA ALA A 7 28.66 -52.97 -24.89
C ALA A 7 28.56 -52.17 -23.57
N PRO A 8 29.23 -51.02 -23.43
CA PRO A 8 29.05 -50.19 -22.23
C PRO A 8 27.71 -49.47 -22.26
N LEU A 9 26.88 -49.71 -21.25
CA LEU A 9 25.66 -48.99 -20.99
C LEU A 9 26.03 -47.61 -20.41
N MET A 10 25.95 -46.54 -21.23
CA MET A 10 26.08 -45.18 -20.73
C MET A 10 24.80 -44.82 -19.97
N LEU A 11 24.89 -44.78 -18.65
CA LEU A 11 23.87 -44.14 -17.79
C LEU A 11 23.95 -42.62 -18.00
N ALA A 12 23.02 -42.05 -18.74
CA ALA A 12 22.78 -40.61 -18.76
C ALA A 12 22.18 -40.20 -17.39
N ALA A 13 23.02 -39.69 -16.50
CA ALA A 13 22.54 -39.05 -15.28
C ALA A 13 21.80 -37.77 -15.67
N SER A 14 20.47 -37.79 -15.61
CA SER A 14 19.65 -36.59 -15.67
C SER A 14 19.97 -35.77 -14.42
N VAL A 15 20.72 -34.69 -14.57
CA VAL A 15 20.86 -33.68 -13.53
C VAL A 15 19.49 -33.02 -13.43
N ALA A 16 18.70 -33.39 -12.44
CA ALA A 16 17.50 -32.67 -12.07
C ALA A 16 17.97 -31.30 -11.59
N SER A 17 17.89 -30.28 -12.46
CA SER A 17 18.05 -28.87 -12.04
C SER A 17 16.97 -28.58 -11.03
N ALA A 18 17.34 -28.16 -9.82
CA ALA A 18 16.36 -27.61 -8.88
C ALA A 18 15.61 -26.47 -9.58
N ALA A 19 14.29 -26.47 -9.47
CA ALA A 19 13.48 -25.41 -10.08
C ALA A 19 13.92 -24.06 -9.50
N GLU A 20 14.20 -23.11 -10.39
CA GLU A 20 14.53 -21.72 -10.02
C GLU A 20 13.34 -21.15 -9.22
N THR A 21 13.59 -20.46 -8.10
CA THR A 21 12.54 -19.98 -7.20
C THR A 21 12.68 -18.47 -7.00
N VAL A 22 11.55 -17.77 -6.84
CA VAL A 22 11.55 -16.37 -6.43
C VAL A 22 10.74 -16.21 -5.14
N LYS A 23 11.29 -15.52 -4.16
CA LYS A 23 10.67 -15.27 -2.86
C LYS A 23 10.19 -13.84 -2.78
N ILE A 24 8.88 -13.68 -2.64
CA ILE A 24 8.18 -12.41 -2.71
C ILE A 24 7.57 -12.10 -1.34
N TYR A 25 7.72 -10.87 -0.86
CA TYR A 25 7.09 -10.39 0.37
C TYR A 25 6.29 -9.14 0.08
N ASN A 26 4.97 -9.25 0.09
CA ASN A 26 4.04 -8.21 -0.32
C ASN A 26 2.99 -7.92 0.76
N TRP A 27 2.21 -6.90 0.56
CA TRP A 27 1.05 -6.59 1.39
C TRP A 27 -0.02 -7.67 1.30
N SER A 28 -0.79 -7.82 2.38
CA SER A 28 -1.97 -8.70 2.39
C SER A 28 -3.01 -8.23 1.38
N SER A 29 -3.62 -9.19 0.64
CA SER A 29 -4.67 -8.92 -0.36
C SER A 29 -4.29 -7.91 -1.46
N TYR A 30 -3.04 -7.93 -1.92
CA TYR A 30 -2.48 -6.89 -2.79
C TYR A 30 -1.93 -7.42 -4.12
N ILE A 31 -2.51 -8.52 -4.61
CA ILE A 31 -2.19 -9.15 -5.89
C ILE A 31 -3.43 -9.84 -6.47
N ALA A 32 -3.54 -9.96 -7.79
CA ALA A 32 -4.61 -10.74 -8.42
C ALA A 32 -4.39 -12.25 -8.24
N PRO A 33 -5.45 -13.05 -8.05
CA PRO A 33 -5.35 -14.47 -7.67
C PRO A 33 -4.48 -15.33 -8.59
N ASP A 34 -4.55 -15.09 -9.90
CA ASP A 34 -3.85 -15.91 -10.90
C ASP A 34 -2.42 -15.43 -11.23
N THR A 35 -1.99 -14.28 -10.71
CA THR A 35 -0.72 -13.64 -11.08
C THR A 35 0.48 -14.57 -10.88
N LEU A 36 0.58 -15.23 -9.73
CA LEU A 36 1.70 -16.11 -9.41
C LEU A 36 1.71 -17.36 -10.29
N LYS A 37 0.54 -17.95 -10.54
CA LYS A 37 0.39 -19.12 -11.41
C LYS A 37 0.77 -18.79 -12.85
N GLN A 38 0.31 -17.66 -13.36
CA GLN A 38 0.64 -17.19 -14.71
C GLN A 38 2.12 -16.85 -14.85
N PHE A 39 2.74 -16.24 -13.83
CA PHE A 39 4.18 -16.02 -13.77
C PHE A 39 4.96 -17.34 -13.89
N GLN A 40 4.61 -18.34 -13.09
CA GLN A 40 5.25 -19.65 -13.14
C GLN A 40 5.09 -20.32 -14.52
N GLN A 41 3.91 -20.21 -15.12
CA GLN A 41 3.66 -20.76 -16.46
C GLN A 41 4.49 -20.05 -17.55
N ALA A 42 4.66 -18.73 -17.44
CA ALA A 42 5.40 -17.93 -18.41
C ALA A 42 6.94 -18.11 -18.31
N THR A 43 7.46 -18.33 -17.09
CA THR A 43 8.91 -18.29 -16.83
C THR A 43 9.51 -19.62 -16.42
N GLY A 44 8.71 -20.54 -15.91
CA GLY A 44 9.18 -21.77 -15.26
C GLY A 44 9.71 -21.58 -13.84
N ILE A 45 9.80 -20.33 -13.35
CA ILE A 45 10.27 -19.99 -12.00
C ILE A 45 9.12 -20.19 -11.00
N VAL A 46 9.39 -20.87 -9.89
CA VAL A 46 8.38 -21.16 -8.85
C VAL A 46 8.32 -20.00 -7.85
N PRO A 47 7.20 -19.26 -7.75
CA PRO A 47 7.07 -18.18 -6.78
C PRO A 47 6.71 -18.71 -5.40
N THR A 48 7.37 -18.19 -4.36
CA THR A 48 6.94 -18.27 -2.95
C THR A 48 6.46 -16.87 -2.54
N TYR A 49 5.29 -16.79 -1.88
CA TYR A 49 4.65 -15.52 -1.61
C TYR A 49 4.21 -15.44 -0.16
N ASP A 50 4.85 -14.56 0.57
CA ASP A 50 4.51 -14.24 1.96
C ASP A 50 3.92 -12.83 2.04
N VAL A 51 3.15 -12.56 3.10
CA VAL A 51 2.45 -11.30 3.27
C VAL A 51 2.75 -10.62 4.60
N TYR A 52 2.61 -9.30 4.62
CA TYR A 52 2.65 -8.46 5.81
C TYR A 52 1.52 -7.41 5.77
N ASP A 53 1.32 -6.72 6.89
CA ASP A 53 0.24 -5.74 7.08
C ASP A 53 0.72 -4.35 7.51
N SER A 54 2.04 -4.17 7.69
CA SER A 54 2.62 -2.87 8.06
C SER A 54 4.03 -2.67 7.49
N ASN A 55 4.34 -1.42 7.14
CA ASN A 55 5.70 -1.05 6.72
C ASN A 55 6.74 -1.34 7.81
N GLU A 56 6.36 -1.21 9.07
CA GLU A 56 7.24 -1.47 10.22
C GLU A 56 7.67 -2.94 10.27
N THR A 57 6.77 -3.87 9.94
CA THR A 57 7.08 -5.30 9.85
C THR A 57 8.11 -5.57 8.75
N LEU A 58 7.88 -5.02 7.54
CA LEU A 58 8.84 -5.12 6.44
C LEU A 58 10.18 -4.47 6.79
N ASP A 59 10.15 -3.24 7.34
CA ASP A 59 11.34 -2.47 7.69
C ASP A 59 12.20 -3.21 8.73
N GLY A 60 11.56 -3.73 9.79
CA GLY A 60 12.25 -4.54 10.79
C GLY A 60 12.97 -5.75 10.18
N LYS A 61 12.35 -6.41 9.20
CA LYS A 61 12.94 -7.55 8.51
C LYS A 61 14.12 -7.14 7.61
N LEU A 62 13.98 -6.07 6.83
CA LEU A 62 15.03 -5.61 5.92
C LEU A 62 16.23 -5.01 6.65
N MET A 63 15.97 -4.21 7.71
CA MET A 63 17.03 -3.51 8.44
C MET A 63 17.88 -4.44 9.32
N THR A 64 17.39 -5.62 9.66
CA THR A 64 18.18 -6.65 10.38
C THR A 64 19.08 -7.47 9.46
N GLY A 65 18.86 -7.43 8.13
CA GLY A 65 19.55 -8.26 7.14
C GLY A 65 19.07 -9.71 7.14
N ASN A 66 19.53 -10.49 6.16
CA ASN A 66 19.10 -11.86 5.89
C ASN A 66 17.57 -11.96 5.75
N SER A 67 17.01 -11.05 4.97
CA SER A 67 15.56 -10.96 4.75
C SER A 67 14.99 -12.27 4.19
N GLY A 68 15.76 -12.91 3.35
CA GLY A 68 15.41 -14.16 2.67
C GLY A 68 14.46 -13.97 1.49
N TYR A 69 14.18 -12.73 1.09
CA TYR A 69 13.30 -12.38 -0.03
C TYR A 69 14.08 -11.80 -1.21
N ASP A 70 13.53 -11.97 -2.41
CA ASP A 70 14.09 -11.45 -3.65
C ASP A 70 13.39 -10.15 -4.08
N VAL A 71 12.08 -10.04 -3.80
CA VAL A 71 11.26 -8.87 -4.14
C VAL A 71 10.38 -8.48 -2.96
N VAL A 72 10.36 -7.16 -2.67
CA VAL A 72 9.59 -6.57 -1.57
C VAL A 72 8.82 -5.32 -2.03
N PHE A 73 7.80 -4.91 -1.25
CA PHE A 73 6.86 -3.86 -1.64
C PHE A 73 6.73 -2.74 -0.58
N PRO A 74 7.81 -2.01 -0.27
CA PRO A 74 7.74 -0.91 0.69
C PRO A 74 6.95 0.28 0.16
N SER A 75 6.28 1.04 1.03
CA SER A 75 5.80 2.37 0.66
C SER A 75 6.97 3.33 0.43
N ASN A 76 6.77 4.32 -0.44
CA ASN A 76 7.82 5.22 -0.93
C ASN A 76 8.67 5.88 0.18
N HIS A 77 8.05 6.34 1.27
CA HIS A 77 8.76 6.99 2.39
C HIS A 77 9.56 6.00 3.25
N PHE A 78 9.11 4.74 3.37
CA PHE A 78 9.90 3.67 3.98
C PHE A 78 11.04 3.22 3.07
N MET A 79 10.79 3.10 1.76
CA MET A 79 11.84 2.80 0.78
C MET A 79 12.99 3.82 0.87
N ALA A 80 12.70 5.12 0.96
CA ALA A 80 13.71 6.15 1.11
C ALA A 80 14.60 5.93 2.36
N ARG A 81 14.02 5.51 3.48
CA ARG A 81 14.75 5.15 4.71
C ARG A 81 15.57 3.88 4.53
N GLN A 82 15.01 2.87 3.86
CA GLN A 82 15.69 1.61 3.57
C GLN A 82 16.88 1.79 2.62
N ILE A 83 16.78 2.73 1.66
CA ILE A 83 17.90 3.16 0.80
C ILE A 83 19.02 3.75 1.66
N GLN A 84 18.71 4.67 2.57
CA GLN A 84 19.70 5.27 3.49
C GLN A 84 20.34 4.21 4.39
N GLY A 85 19.57 3.22 4.83
CA GLY A 85 20.02 2.07 5.60
C GLY A 85 20.78 1.01 4.81
N LYS A 86 20.92 1.19 3.49
CA LYS A 86 21.54 0.23 2.54
C LYS A 86 20.88 -1.15 2.57
N ALA A 87 19.59 -1.21 2.89
CA ALA A 87 18.82 -2.44 2.94
C ALA A 87 18.26 -2.85 1.56
N LEU A 88 18.33 -1.97 0.57
CA LEU A 88 17.87 -2.22 -0.79
C LEU A 88 19.03 -2.19 -1.79
N LYS A 89 18.86 -2.93 -2.87
CA LYS A 89 19.79 -3.01 -3.98
C LYS A 89 19.46 -1.97 -5.04
N ARG A 90 20.49 -1.36 -5.61
CA ARG A 90 20.33 -0.53 -6.80
C ARG A 90 19.98 -1.40 -7.99
N LEU A 91 18.89 -1.07 -8.69
CA LEU A 91 18.39 -1.84 -9.82
C LEU A 91 19.22 -1.63 -11.08
N ASP A 92 19.50 -2.72 -11.76
CA ASP A 92 19.97 -2.71 -13.15
C ASP A 92 18.78 -2.65 -14.10
N LYS A 93 18.46 -1.44 -14.58
CA LYS A 93 17.32 -1.20 -15.48
C LYS A 93 17.45 -1.92 -16.82
N SER A 94 18.63 -2.38 -17.22
CA SER A 94 18.81 -3.17 -18.45
C SER A 94 18.14 -4.56 -18.35
N GLN A 95 17.93 -5.06 -17.12
CA GLN A 95 17.20 -6.29 -16.84
C GLN A 95 15.68 -6.10 -16.73
N LEU A 96 15.20 -4.84 -16.88
CA LEU A 96 13.78 -4.48 -16.80
C LEU A 96 13.31 -3.84 -18.12
N PRO A 97 13.25 -4.59 -19.24
CA PRO A 97 12.87 -4.05 -20.54
C PRO A 97 11.46 -3.41 -20.56
N ASN A 98 10.57 -3.80 -19.63
CA ASN A 98 9.24 -3.24 -19.46
C ASN A 98 9.20 -1.96 -18.62
N TRP A 99 10.35 -1.47 -18.10
CA TRP A 99 10.46 -0.18 -17.39
C TRP A 99 9.86 0.99 -18.19
N LYS A 100 9.99 0.95 -19.50
CA LYS A 100 9.44 1.96 -20.45
C LYS A 100 7.92 2.13 -20.36
N ASN A 101 7.21 1.18 -19.77
CA ASN A 101 5.76 1.21 -19.60
C ASN A 101 5.33 2.09 -18.41
N LEU A 102 6.27 2.45 -17.51
CA LEU A 102 5.98 3.26 -16.33
C LEU A 102 5.65 4.71 -16.68
N ASN A 103 4.73 5.29 -15.89
CA ASN A 103 4.32 6.68 -16.03
C ASN A 103 5.45 7.65 -15.60
N PRO A 104 6.02 8.46 -16.52
CA PRO A 104 7.12 9.36 -16.19
C PRO A 104 6.73 10.47 -15.21
N VAL A 105 5.45 10.84 -15.14
CA VAL A 105 4.96 11.85 -14.17
C VAL A 105 5.05 11.29 -12.75
N LEU A 106 4.65 10.02 -12.56
CA LEU A 106 4.75 9.37 -11.25
C LEU A 106 6.21 9.08 -10.87
N LEU A 107 7.04 8.67 -11.82
CA LEU A 107 8.48 8.50 -11.59
C LEU A 107 9.13 9.82 -11.13
N LYS A 108 8.76 10.95 -11.74
CA LYS A 108 9.23 12.27 -11.34
C LYS A 108 8.76 12.67 -9.95
N ALA A 109 7.52 12.36 -9.58
CA ALA A 109 6.97 12.65 -8.26
C ALA A 109 7.71 11.88 -7.13
N LEU A 110 8.34 10.75 -7.46
CA LEU A 110 9.07 9.88 -6.53
C LEU A 110 10.57 10.21 -6.39
N GLU A 111 11.11 11.15 -7.19
CA GLU A 111 12.52 11.51 -7.14
C GLU A 111 12.96 12.04 -5.75
N GLY A 112 12.06 12.60 -4.97
CA GLY A 112 12.34 12.99 -3.58
C GLY A 112 12.61 11.81 -2.64
N ASN A 113 12.05 10.64 -2.96
CA ASN A 113 12.22 9.41 -2.18
C ASN A 113 13.36 8.52 -2.72
N ASP A 114 13.51 8.48 -4.04
CA ASP A 114 14.53 7.70 -4.76
C ASP A 114 15.05 8.51 -5.96
N PRO A 115 16.09 9.34 -5.77
CA PRO A 115 16.64 10.19 -6.82
C PRO A 115 17.06 9.38 -8.06
N GLY A 116 16.44 9.68 -9.21
CA GLY A 116 16.63 8.95 -10.46
C GLY A 116 15.95 7.58 -10.50
N ASN A 117 15.09 7.25 -9.55
CA ASN A 117 14.36 5.99 -9.46
C ASN A 117 15.30 4.78 -9.61
N GLN A 118 16.30 4.69 -8.75
CA GLN A 118 17.40 3.73 -8.87
C GLN A 118 17.20 2.45 -8.06
N TYR A 119 16.32 2.46 -7.05
CA TYR A 119 16.16 1.35 -6.11
C TYR A 119 14.80 0.66 -6.23
N GLY A 120 13.82 1.30 -6.86
CA GLY A 120 12.50 0.73 -7.04
C GLY A 120 11.72 1.41 -8.16
N PHE A 121 10.53 0.88 -8.41
CA PHE A 121 9.54 1.50 -9.28
C PHE A 121 8.16 1.43 -8.63
N PRO A 122 7.26 2.39 -8.93
CA PRO A 122 5.93 2.39 -8.37
C PRO A 122 5.11 1.21 -8.89
N TYR A 123 4.46 0.51 -7.95
CA TYR A 123 3.55 -0.61 -8.19
C TYR A 123 2.12 -0.09 -8.28
N LEU A 124 1.56 0.24 -7.14
CA LEU A 124 0.23 0.82 -7.00
C LEU A 124 0.34 2.11 -6.19
N TRP A 125 -0.69 2.95 -6.29
CA TRP A 125 -0.77 4.17 -5.52
C TRP A 125 -2.21 4.48 -5.15
N GLY A 126 -2.39 5.29 -4.12
CA GLY A 126 -3.69 5.66 -3.63
C GLY A 126 -3.65 6.84 -2.69
N SER A 127 -4.80 7.13 -2.11
CA SER A 127 -4.99 8.17 -1.10
C SER A 127 -5.49 7.57 0.21
N THR A 128 -5.24 8.29 1.30
CA THR A 128 -5.83 8.00 2.60
C THR A 128 -6.95 8.99 2.84
N GLY A 129 -8.15 8.49 3.06
CA GLY A 129 -9.34 9.32 3.20
C GLY A 129 -10.36 8.74 4.18
N ILE A 130 -11.60 9.14 3.99
CA ILE A 130 -12.72 8.76 4.85
C ILE A 130 -13.61 7.75 4.12
N GLY A 131 -13.63 6.51 4.61
CA GLY A 131 -14.63 5.51 4.23
C GLY A 131 -15.81 5.56 5.18
N TYR A 132 -17.03 5.38 4.65
CA TYR A 132 -18.20 5.48 5.51
C TYR A 132 -19.39 4.67 4.99
N ASN A 133 -20.22 4.19 5.93
CA ASN A 133 -21.54 3.63 5.62
C ASN A 133 -22.52 4.79 5.43
N ILE A 134 -22.99 4.98 4.21
CA ILE A 134 -23.80 6.14 3.80
C ILE A 134 -25.07 6.25 4.66
N ASP A 135 -25.82 5.15 4.79
CA ASP A 135 -27.11 5.15 5.47
C ASP A 135 -26.95 5.33 6.99
N LYS A 136 -25.93 4.74 7.61
CA LYS A 136 -25.65 4.89 9.04
C LYS A 136 -25.18 6.29 9.39
N VAL A 137 -24.25 6.86 8.62
CA VAL A 137 -23.77 8.23 8.86
C VAL A 137 -24.90 9.24 8.68
N LYS A 138 -25.74 9.08 7.64
CA LYS A 138 -26.93 9.91 7.45
C LYS A 138 -27.93 9.76 8.59
N ALA A 139 -28.16 8.57 9.09
CA ALA A 139 -29.07 8.32 10.22
C ALA A 139 -28.60 9.00 11.51
N VAL A 140 -27.26 9.09 11.73
CA VAL A 140 -26.67 9.66 12.96
C VAL A 140 -26.48 11.18 12.88
N LEU A 141 -26.04 11.70 11.71
CA LEU A 141 -25.62 13.10 11.54
C LEU A 141 -26.54 13.93 10.64
N GLY A 142 -27.46 13.28 9.90
CA GLY A 142 -28.31 13.94 8.90
C GLY A 142 -27.63 14.07 7.53
N ASP A 143 -28.32 14.77 6.62
CA ASP A 143 -27.88 14.95 5.23
C ASP A 143 -26.66 15.89 5.12
N ASP A 144 -26.45 16.77 6.08
CA ASP A 144 -25.35 17.74 6.12
C ASP A 144 -24.08 17.18 6.80
N ALA A 145 -23.97 15.86 6.95
CA ALA A 145 -22.78 15.23 7.50
C ALA A 145 -21.53 15.61 6.67
N PRO A 146 -20.45 16.13 7.28
CA PRO A 146 -19.29 16.61 6.53
C PRO A 146 -18.39 15.45 6.09
N VAL A 147 -18.94 14.52 5.29
CA VAL A 147 -18.21 13.33 4.83
C VAL A 147 -17.05 13.65 3.88
N ASP A 148 -17.01 14.85 3.33
CA ASP A 148 -15.97 15.39 2.44
C ASP A 148 -14.92 16.24 3.19
N SER A 149 -14.86 16.13 4.52
CA SER A 149 -13.98 16.97 5.35
C SER A 149 -13.41 16.18 6.53
N TRP A 150 -12.15 16.45 6.86
CA TRP A 150 -11.52 15.96 8.09
C TRP A 150 -12.23 16.44 9.37
N ASP A 151 -13.12 17.42 9.27
CA ASP A 151 -14.03 17.83 10.37
C ASP A 151 -14.79 16.62 10.95
N LEU A 152 -15.21 15.68 10.09
CA LEU A 152 -15.91 14.46 10.52
C LEU A 152 -15.11 13.66 11.54
N ILE A 153 -13.77 13.64 11.37
CA ILE A 153 -12.83 12.86 12.20
C ILE A 153 -12.27 13.66 13.36
N PHE A 154 -11.97 14.95 13.16
CA PHE A 154 -11.25 15.73 14.17
C PHE A 154 -12.14 16.61 15.07
N LYS A 155 -13.43 16.73 14.78
CA LYS A 155 -14.34 17.47 15.64
C LYS A 155 -15.13 16.55 16.58
N PRO A 156 -14.96 16.71 17.91
CA PRO A 156 -15.69 15.90 18.91
C PRO A 156 -17.22 15.91 18.75
N GLN A 157 -17.78 17.00 18.22
CA GLN A 157 -19.22 17.13 17.99
C GLN A 157 -19.80 16.10 17.01
N TYR A 158 -18.99 15.61 16.05
CA TYR A 158 -19.38 14.55 15.12
C TYR A 158 -18.97 13.18 15.66
N MET A 159 -17.73 13.04 16.11
CA MET A 159 -17.18 11.79 16.58
C MET A 159 -17.92 11.19 17.78
N SER A 160 -18.39 12.05 18.70
CA SER A 160 -19.18 11.61 19.86
C SER A 160 -20.49 10.94 19.47
N LYS A 161 -21.14 11.43 18.42
CA LYS A 161 -22.37 10.86 17.87
C LYS A 161 -22.11 9.56 17.11
N LEU A 162 -20.98 9.49 16.37
CA LEU A 162 -20.58 8.32 15.58
C LEU A 162 -20.06 7.16 16.45
N LYS A 163 -19.69 7.40 17.70
CA LYS A 163 -19.18 6.38 18.61
C LYS A 163 -20.08 5.13 18.69
N GLY A 164 -21.41 5.35 18.70
CA GLY A 164 -22.39 4.27 18.82
C GLY A 164 -22.48 3.34 17.61
N CYS A 165 -22.13 3.84 16.42
CA CYS A 165 -22.13 3.03 15.20
C CYS A 165 -20.71 2.52 14.79
N GLY A 166 -19.69 2.89 15.55
CA GLY A 166 -18.32 2.41 15.38
C GLY A 166 -17.47 3.28 14.44
N VAL A 167 -16.29 3.66 14.93
CA VAL A 167 -15.27 4.40 14.15
C VAL A 167 -13.95 3.64 14.24
N ALA A 168 -13.39 3.27 13.09
CA ALA A 168 -12.08 2.64 12.98
C ALA A 168 -11.06 3.59 12.35
N VAL A 169 -9.83 3.50 12.79
CA VAL A 169 -8.73 4.31 12.25
C VAL A 169 -7.53 3.42 11.98
N LEU A 170 -6.77 3.74 10.93
CA LEU A 170 -5.50 3.07 10.63
C LEU A 170 -4.58 3.03 11.85
N ASP A 171 -3.94 1.91 12.10
CA ASP A 171 -2.82 1.82 13.04
C ASP A 171 -1.52 2.22 12.35
N ASN A 172 -1.44 3.49 11.97
CA ASN A 172 -0.32 4.03 11.21
C ASN A 172 -0.03 5.49 11.61
N GLY A 173 0.87 5.67 12.57
CA GLY A 173 1.28 7.01 13.03
C GLY A 173 1.95 7.86 11.95
N PRO A 174 2.85 7.30 11.10
CA PRO A 174 3.39 7.98 9.93
C PRO A 174 2.36 8.53 8.95
N GLU A 175 1.14 8.00 8.93
CA GLU A 175 0.01 8.43 8.11
C GLU A 175 -0.86 9.47 8.84
N LEU A 176 -1.27 9.14 10.09
CA LEU A 176 -2.26 9.93 10.83
C LEU A 176 -1.71 11.25 11.36
N LEU A 177 -0.44 11.30 11.75
CA LEU A 177 0.17 12.54 12.25
C LEU A 177 0.31 13.61 11.15
N PRO A 178 0.78 13.30 9.92
CA PRO A 178 0.71 14.25 8.79
C PRO A 178 -0.70 14.77 8.50
N ILE A 179 -1.73 13.93 8.55
CA ILE A 179 -3.12 14.33 8.38
C ILE A 179 -3.53 15.35 9.47
N ALA A 180 -3.23 15.06 10.73
CA ALA A 180 -3.53 15.96 11.84
C ALA A 180 -2.78 17.29 11.72
N LEU A 181 -1.50 17.28 11.33
CA LEU A 181 -0.71 18.48 11.08
C LEU A 181 -1.33 19.32 9.96
N HIS A 182 -1.64 18.68 8.84
CA HIS A 182 -2.23 19.36 7.68
C HIS A 182 -3.58 19.99 8.02
N TYR A 183 -4.44 19.28 8.73
CA TYR A 183 -5.73 19.78 9.21
C TYR A 183 -5.57 21.01 10.13
N LEU A 184 -4.51 21.07 10.93
CA LEU A 184 -4.16 22.22 11.77
C LEU A 184 -3.54 23.40 10.99
N GLY A 185 -3.38 23.30 9.67
CA GLY A 185 -2.70 24.30 8.84
C GLY A 185 -1.19 24.32 9.04
N LEU A 186 -0.60 23.23 9.57
CA LEU A 186 0.82 23.07 9.77
C LEU A 186 1.43 22.25 8.62
N PRO A 187 2.74 22.39 8.35
CA PRO A 187 3.41 21.53 7.37
C PRO A 187 3.25 20.05 7.73
N HIS A 188 2.69 19.23 6.84
CA HIS A 188 2.50 17.79 7.07
C HIS A 188 3.83 17.05 7.31
N HIS A 189 4.95 17.58 6.80
CA HIS A 189 6.31 17.12 7.00
C HIS A 189 7.10 17.96 8.00
N SER A 190 6.42 18.57 9.01
CA SER A 190 7.08 19.42 10.01
C SER A 190 8.22 18.70 10.71
N GLN A 191 9.34 19.41 10.87
CA GLN A 191 10.49 18.97 11.68
C GLN A 191 10.52 19.62 13.08
N ASN A 192 9.50 20.39 13.41
CA ASN A 192 9.35 21.03 14.71
C ASN A 192 8.60 20.10 15.69
N PRO A 193 9.21 19.64 16.79
CA PRO A 193 8.56 18.79 17.78
C PRO A 193 7.25 19.35 18.35
N ALA A 194 7.19 20.69 18.56
CA ALA A 194 6.02 21.35 19.12
C ALA A 194 4.75 21.23 18.23
N ASP A 195 4.91 21.03 16.93
CA ASP A 195 3.77 20.82 16.04
C ASP A 195 3.16 19.44 16.25
N TYR A 196 3.98 18.44 16.57
CA TYR A 196 3.49 17.08 16.92
C TYR A 196 2.75 17.04 18.26
N ASP A 197 3.10 17.92 19.22
CA ASP A 197 2.34 18.06 20.46
C ASP A 197 0.93 18.62 20.17
N LYS A 198 0.79 19.57 19.22
CA LYS A 198 -0.52 20.03 18.76
C LYS A 198 -1.32 18.94 18.05
N ALA A 199 -0.67 18.16 17.18
CA ALA A 199 -1.30 17.03 16.51
C ALA A 199 -1.77 15.97 17.53
N LYS A 200 -0.94 15.66 18.56
CA LYS A 200 -1.33 14.79 19.67
C LYS A 200 -2.57 15.35 20.38
N ALA A 201 -2.57 16.62 20.76
CA ALA A 201 -3.68 17.25 21.46
C ALA A 201 -4.98 17.14 20.65
N LEU A 202 -4.94 17.36 19.33
CA LEU A 202 -6.08 17.18 18.44
C LEU A 202 -6.61 15.74 18.46
N LEU A 203 -5.72 14.76 18.25
CA LEU A 203 -6.07 13.34 18.24
C LEU A 203 -6.64 12.88 19.59
N MET A 204 -6.11 13.36 20.70
CA MET A 204 -6.60 13.03 22.05
C MET A 204 -8.01 13.52 22.33
N GLN A 205 -8.48 14.61 21.68
CA GLN A 205 -9.86 15.09 21.81
C GLN A 205 -10.87 14.09 21.23
N VAL A 206 -10.49 13.35 20.21
CA VAL A 206 -11.37 12.39 19.50
C VAL A 206 -11.08 10.93 19.84
N ARG A 207 -9.95 10.64 20.47
CA ARG A 207 -9.54 9.30 20.88
C ARG A 207 -10.64 8.50 21.62
N PRO A 208 -11.42 9.08 22.58
CA PRO A 208 -12.47 8.36 23.31
C PRO A 208 -13.62 7.82 22.44
N TYR A 209 -13.70 8.28 21.19
CA TYR A 209 -14.75 7.93 20.24
C TYR A 209 -14.28 6.91 19.18
N ILE A 210 -12.98 6.63 19.15
CA ILE A 210 -12.41 5.63 18.23
C ILE A 210 -12.56 4.24 18.84
N SER A 211 -13.20 3.34 18.10
CA SER A 211 -13.47 1.97 18.53
C SER A 211 -12.19 1.13 18.58
N TYR A 212 -11.39 1.24 17.53
CA TYR A 212 -10.08 0.55 17.45
C TYR A 212 -9.16 1.19 16.40
N PHE A 213 -7.87 0.82 16.49
CA PHE A 213 -6.86 1.09 15.47
C PHE A 213 -6.44 -0.22 14.80
N HIS A 214 -6.54 -0.30 13.47
CA HIS A 214 -6.09 -1.46 12.69
C HIS A 214 -6.01 -1.12 11.21
N SER A 215 -4.95 -1.56 10.51
CA SER A 215 -4.70 -1.15 9.12
C SER A 215 -5.35 -2.06 8.05
N SER A 216 -6.01 -3.17 8.44
CA SER A 216 -6.69 -4.06 7.48
C SER A 216 -8.09 -4.52 7.92
N LYS A 217 -8.34 -4.73 9.22
CA LYS A 217 -9.62 -5.24 9.75
C LYS A 217 -10.84 -4.40 9.33
N TYR A 218 -10.66 -3.08 9.25
CA TYR A 218 -11.74 -2.14 8.93
C TYR A 218 -12.40 -2.42 7.57
N THR A 219 -11.72 -3.04 6.62
CA THR A 219 -12.27 -3.39 5.31
C THR A 219 -13.45 -4.36 5.44
N ALA A 220 -13.29 -5.41 6.23
CA ALA A 220 -14.36 -6.37 6.50
C ALA A 220 -15.46 -5.76 7.36
N ASP A 221 -15.10 -5.04 8.43
CA ASP A 221 -16.07 -4.43 9.34
C ASP A 221 -16.94 -3.37 8.65
N LEU A 222 -16.36 -2.59 7.73
CA LEU A 222 -17.11 -1.61 6.94
C LEU A 222 -18.05 -2.31 5.94
N ALA A 223 -17.57 -3.37 5.27
CA ALA A 223 -18.39 -4.17 4.34
C ALA A 223 -19.58 -4.84 5.02
N ASN A 224 -19.40 -5.30 6.25
CA ASN A 224 -20.45 -5.93 7.06
C ASN A 224 -21.35 -4.90 7.77
N GLY A 225 -20.94 -3.63 7.80
CA GLY A 225 -21.65 -2.57 8.54
C GLY A 225 -21.37 -2.58 10.05
N ASP A 226 -20.32 -3.24 10.54
CA ASP A 226 -19.94 -3.28 11.96
C ASP A 226 -19.34 -1.95 12.43
N VAL A 227 -18.78 -1.16 11.48
CA VAL A 227 -18.37 0.23 11.69
C VAL A 227 -19.05 1.14 10.67
N CYS A 228 -19.25 2.41 11.04
CA CYS A 228 -19.90 3.38 10.15
C CYS A 228 -18.94 4.40 9.54
N VAL A 229 -17.78 4.62 10.13
CA VAL A 229 -16.74 5.53 9.62
C VAL A 229 -15.37 4.89 9.80
N VAL A 230 -14.53 5.04 8.79
CA VAL A 230 -13.13 4.61 8.84
C VAL A 230 -12.22 5.69 8.28
N VAL A 231 -11.04 5.86 8.87
CA VAL A 231 -9.90 6.47 8.17
C VAL A 231 -9.13 5.32 7.55
N GLY A 232 -9.11 5.26 6.23
CA GLY A 232 -8.60 4.10 5.51
C GLY A 232 -8.06 4.42 4.12
N PHE A 233 -7.47 3.42 3.50
CA PHE A 233 -6.93 3.50 2.15
C PHE A 233 -8.04 3.40 1.11
N SER A 234 -7.92 4.18 0.03
CA SER A 234 -8.95 4.29 -1.01
C SER A 234 -9.41 2.93 -1.58
N GLY A 235 -8.47 2.08 -2.00
CA GLY A 235 -8.80 0.78 -2.58
C GLY A 235 -9.41 -0.19 -1.58
N ASP A 236 -8.96 -0.19 -0.31
CA ASP A 236 -9.54 -1.05 0.73
C ASP A 236 -10.99 -0.68 1.02
N VAL A 237 -11.31 0.62 1.03
CA VAL A 237 -12.70 1.08 1.20
C VAL A 237 -13.55 0.67 0.00
N LEU A 238 -13.00 0.71 -1.21
CA LEU A 238 -13.69 0.27 -2.42
C LEU A 238 -13.83 -1.25 -2.50
N GLN A 239 -12.84 -2.01 -2.01
CA GLN A 239 -13.01 -3.45 -1.79
C GLN A 239 -14.12 -3.75 -0.78
N ALA A 240 -14.23 -2.96 0.30
CA ALA A 240 -15.35 -3.09 1.25
C ALA A 240 -16.68 -2.84 0.58
N LYS A 241 -16.79 -1.83 -0.30
CA LYS A 241 -17.98 -1.55 -1.11
C LYS A 241 -18.35 -2.75 -1.98
N ASN A 242 -17.40 -3.28 -2.76
CA ASN A 242 -17.65 -4.42 -3.65
C ASN A 242 -18.09 -5.66 -2.86
N ARG A 243 -17.44 -5.96 -1.73
CA ARG A 243 -17.83 -7.08 -0.86
C ARG A 243 -19.25 -6.93 -0.31
N ALA A 244 -19.66 -5.72 0.08
CA ALA A 244 -21.02 -5.47 0.54
C ALA A 244 -22.05 -5.66 -0.58
N GLU A 245 -21.75 -5.21 -1.80
CA GLU A 245 -22.58 -5.39 -2.99
C GLU A 245 -22.70 -6.87 -3.36
N GLU A 246 -21.61 -7.62 -3.38
CA GLU A 246 -21.58 -9.07 -3.65
C GLU A 246 -22.36 -9.88 -2.60
N ALA A 247 -22.25 -9.48 -1.34
CA ALA A 247 -22.99 -10.12 -0.24
C ALA A 247 -24.48 -9.76 -0.21
N HIS A 248 -24.93 -8.79 -1.00
CA HIS A 248 -26.31 -8.28 -1.00
C HIS A 248 -26.85 -7.95 0.39
N ASN A 249 -25.98 -7.47 1.30
CA ASN A 249 -26.30 -7.24 2.70
C ASN A 249 -26.96 -5.87 2.98
N GLY A 250 -27.16 -5.06 1.93
CA GLY A 250 -27.78 -3.74 2.02
C GLY A 250 -26.86 -2.61 2.50
N VAL A 251 -25.60 -2.90 2.82
CA VAL A 251 -24.61 -1.88 3.22
C VAL A 251 -24.17 -1.07 2.00
N LYS A 252 -24.27 0.25 2.10
CA LYS A 252 -23.80 1.18 1.08
C LYS A 252 -22.55 1.91 1.57
N VAL A 253 -21.44 1.66 0.92
CA VAL A 253 -20.14 2.24 1.29
C VAL A 253 -19.79 3.40 0.37
N GLY A 254 -19.41 4.54 0.98
CA GLY A 254 -18.81 5.71 0.32
C GLY A 254 -17.36 5.89 0.72
N TYR A 255 -16.60 6.54 -0.16
CA TYR A 255 -15.24 7.02 0.13
C TYR A 255 -15.13 8.47 -0.28
N SER A 256 -14.39 9.24 0.50
CA SER A 256 -14.16 10.66 0.25
C SER A 256 -12.69 11.01 0.47
N ILE A 257 -12.12 11.74 -0.48
CA ILE A 257 -10.87 12.47 -0.30
C ILE A 257 -11.26 13.83 0.30
N PRO A 258 -10.87 14.13 1.55
CA PRO A 258 -11.29 15.37 2.20
C PRO A 258 -10.82 16.62 1.45
N LYS A 259 -11.68 17.63 1.43
CA LYS A 259 -11.47 18.88 0.68
C LYS A 259 -10.28 19.71 1.15
N GLU A 260 -9.83 19.49 2.37
CA GLU A 260 -8.63 20.12 2.92
C GLU A 260 -7.35 19.54 2.30
N GLY A 261 -7.42 18.36 1.69
CA GLY A 261 -6.30 17.60 1.17
C GLY A 261 -6.05 16.32 1.97
N ALA A 262 -5.32 15.40 1.38
CA ALA A 262 -5.08 14.07 1.96
C ALA A 262 -3.71 13.52 1.55
N PRO A 263 -3.16 12.56 2.29
CA PRO A 263 -1.96 11.86 1.86
C PRO A 263 -2.18 11.08 0.57
N MET A 264 -1.19 11.15 -0.31
CA MET A 264 -1.00 10.25 -1.44
C MET A 264 0.25 9.42 -1.18
N TRP A 265 0.12 8.13 -1.29
CA TRP A 265 1.21 7.18 -1.09
C TRP A 265 1.40 6.32 -2.33
N PHE A 266 2.61 5.80 -2.44
CA PHE A 266 3.01 4.86 -3.48
C PHE A 266 3.62 3.64 -2.82
N ASP A 267 3.17 2.46 -3.20
CA ASP A 267 3.89 1.24 -2.89
C ASP A 267 4.82 0.92 -4.06
N MET A 268 6.05 0.61 -3.70
CA MET A 268 7.15 0.44 -4.64
C MET A 268 7.50 -1.03 -4.78
N VAL A 269 7.99 -1.44 -5.92
CA VAL A 269 8.65 -2.74 -6.07
C VAL A 269 10.14 -2.52 -5.93
N ALA A 270 10.77 -3.23 -5.01
CA ALA A 270 12.20 -3.09 -4.72
C ALA A 270 12.85 -4.46 -4.49
N MET A 271 14.18 -4.50 -4.59
CA MET A 271 14.99 -5.70 -4.35
C MET A 271 15.80 -5.49 -3.05
N PRO A 272 15.72 -6.41 -2.06
CA PRO A 272 16.59 -6.38 -0.90
C PRO A 272 18.08 -6.46 -1.28
N ALA A 273 18.94 -5.82 -0.51
CA ALA A 273 20.39 -5.83 -0.74
C ALA A 273 20.99 -7.25 -0.65
N ASP A 274 20.31 -8.12 0.12
CA ASP A 274 20.67 -9.52 0.39
C ASP A 274 19.78 -10.53 -0.34
N ALA A 275 19.14 -10.11 -1.44
CA ALA A 275 18.27 -10.99 -2.25
C ALA A 275 19.00 -12.29 -2.62
N PRO A 276 18.44 -13.48 -2.27
CA PRO A 276 19.07 -14.76 -2.56
C PRO A 276 19.19 -15.08 -4.05
N ASP A 277 18.21 -14.70 -4.86
CA ASP A 277 18.17 -14.92 -6.30
C ASP A 277 17.77 -13.66 -7.07
N GLU A 278 18.77 -12.83 -7.37
CA GLU A 278 18.56 -11.58 -8.10
C GLU A 278 17.94 -11.80 -9.49
N LYS A 279 18.35 -12.86 -10.18
CA LYS A 279 17.87 -13.15 -11.54
C LYS A 279 16.38 -13.47 -11.53
N ALA A 280 15.94 -14.32 -10.62
CA ALA A 280 14.53 -14.65 -10.43
C ALA A 280 13.75 -13.42 -9.96
N GLY A 281 14.34 -12.58 -9.10
CA GLY A 281 13.78 -11.29 -8.67
C GLY A 281 13.55 -10.35 -9.85
N TYR A 282 14.53 -10.15 -10.73
CA TYR A 282 14.36 -9.32 -11.94
C TYR A 282 13.31 -9.90 -12.90
N ALA A 283 13.26 -11.21 -13.07
CA ALA A 283 12.23 -11.84 -13.90
C ALA A 283 10.82 -11.52 -13.38
N TYR A 284 10.60 -11.62 -12.06
CA TYR A 284 9.33 -11.28 -11.45
C TYR A 284 9.01 -9.77 -11.53
N MET A 285 9.99 -8.91 -11.24
CA MET A 285 9.82 -7.46 -11.34
C MET A 285 9.47 -7.03 -12.77
N ASN A 286 10.13 -7.60 -13.78
CA ASN A 286 9.83 -7.29 -15.19
C ASN A 286 8.45 -7.83 -15.62
N TYR A 287 8.05 -9.00 -15.09
CA TYR A 287 6.72 -9.55 -15.33
C TYR A 287 5.61 -8.66 -14.76
N LEU A 288 5.78 -8.11 -13.56
CA LEU A 288 4.83 -7.15 -12.99
C LEU A 288 4.66 -5.91 -13.87
N LEU A 289 5.70 -5.50 -14.62
CA LEU A 289 5.65 -4.36 -15.54
C LEU A 289 4.95 -4.68 -16.88
N GLU A 290 4.46 -5.90 -17.10
CA GLU A 290 3.62 -6.21 -18.25
C GLU A 290 2.24 -5.54 -18.11
N PRO A 291 1.72 -4.87 -19.15
CA PRO A 291 0.46 -4.14 -19.06
C PRO A 291 -0.72 -4.99 -18.61
N GLN A 292 -0.82 -6.21 -19.11
CA GLN A 292 -1.91 -7.15 -18.79
C GLN A 292 -1.87 -7.57 -17.31
N VAL A 293 -0.66 -7.81 -16.79
CA VAL A 293 -0.45 -8.22 -15.39
C VAL A 293 -0.84 -7.08 -14.46
N MET A 294 -0.33 -5.88 -14.74
CA MET A 294 -0.62 -4.72 -13.90
C MET A 294 -2.09 -4.31 -13.94
N ALA A 295 -2.74 -4.36 -15.12
CA ALA A 295 -4.17 -4.09 -15.24
C ALA A 295 -5.02 -5.11 -14.47
N ALA A 296 -4.69 -6.41 -14.57
CA ALA A 296 -5.40 -7.45 -13.82
C ALA A 296 -5.28 -7.22 -12.30
N ILE A 297 -4.10 -6.82 -11.82
CA ILE A 297 -3.87 -6.48 -10.42
C ILE A 297 -4.73 -5.27 -10.03
N SER A 298 -4.66 -4.15 -10.77
CA SER A 298 -5.49 -2.96 -10.49
C SER A 298 -6.98 -3.28 -10.45
N ASN A 299 -7.48 -4.05 -11.41
CA ASN A 299 -8.89 -4.41 -11.49
C ASN A 299 -9.35 -5.25 -10.29
N HIS A 300 -8.45 -6.10 -9.75
CA HIS A 300 -8.76 -6.93 -8.59
C HIS A 300 -8.67 -6.16 -7.27
N VAL A 301 -7.55 -5.44 -7.07
CA VAL A 301 -7.26 -4.76 -5.78
C VAL A 301 -7.86 -3.37 -5.67
N GLN A 302 -8.42 -2.84 -6.75
CA GLN A 302 -9.11 -1.54 -6.81
C GLN A 302 -8.19 -0.34 -6.51
N TYR A 303 -6.90 -0.44 -6.87
CA TYR A 303 -5.94 0.67 -6.77
C TYR A 303 -5.45 1.10 -8.15
N ALA A 304 -5.10 2.38 -8.27
CA ALA A 304 -4.44 2.90 -9.45
C ALA A 304 -3.01 2.33 -9.55
N ASN A 305 -2.58 2.01 -10.78
CA ASN A 305 -1.24 1.54 -11.05
C ASN A 305 -0.39 2.62 -11.74
N ALA A 306 0.90 2.34 -11.86
CA ALA A 306 1.85 3.27 -12.46
C ALA A 306 2.24 2.93 -13.90
N ASN A 307 1.59 1.95 -14.53
CA ASN A 307 1.90 1.49 -15.88
C ASN A 307 0.98 2.14 -16.90
N LEU A 308 1.47 3.11 -17.68
CA LEU A 308 0.67 3.82 -18.70
C LEU A 308 0.08 2.88 -19.76
N GLN A 309 0.78 1.81 -20.10
CA GLN A 309 0.30 0.87 -21.12
C GLN A 309 -0.83 -0.03 -20.58
N ALA A 310 -0.93 -0.17 -19.26
CA ALA A 310 -2.04 -0.87 -18.60
C ALA A 310 -3.36 -0.09 -18.65
N ASP A 311 -3.30 1.23 -18.80
CA ASP A 311 -4.47 2.11 -18.73
C ASP A 311 -5.62 1.72 -19.68
N ALA A 312 -5.31 1.20 -20.85
CA ALA A 312 -6.31 0.75 -21.83
C ALA A 312 -6.98 -0.59 -21.43
N LEU A 313 -6.39 -1.31 -20.47
CA LEU A 313 -6.81 -2.64 -20.00
C LEU A 313 -7.45 -2.58 -18.60
N VAL A 314 -7.34 -1.44 -17.92
CA VAL A 314 -8.02 -1.20 -16.64
C VAL A 314 -9.53 -1.10 -16.90
N ASP A 315 -10.32 -1.71 -16.01
CA ASP A 315 -11.79 -1.65 -16.08
C ASP A 315 -12.25 -0.19 -16.23
N PRO A 316 -13.07 0.13 -17.25
CA PRO A 316 -13.57 1.48 -17.46
C PRO A 316 -14.31 2.05 -16.24
N ALA A 317 -15.00 1.23 -15.45
CA ALA A 317 -15.68 1.66 -14.24
C ALA A 317 -14.69 2.05 -13.15
N LEU A 318 -13.58 1.30 -13.01
CA LEU A 318 -12.48 1.63 -12.09
C LEU A 318 -11.78 2.92 -12.52
N LYS A 319 -11.49 3.06 -13.80
CA LYS A 319 -10.83 4.25 -14.36
C LYS A 319 -11.68 5.52 -14.22
N ALA A 320 -13.00 5.41 -14.38
CA ALA A 320 -13.93 6.51 -14.18
C ALA A 320 -14.18 6.85 -12.70
N ASN A 321 -13.73 6.01 -11.78
CA ASN A 321 -13.90 6.24 -10.36
C ASN A 321 -12.91 7.31 -9.86
N THR A 322 -13.42 8.51 -9.60
CA THR A 322 -12.62 9.67 -9.15
C THR A 322 -12.00 9.50 -7.76
N MET A 323 -12.41 8.49 -7.00
CA MET A 323 -11.79 8.14 -5.71
C MET A 323 -10.48 7.38 -5.90
N ILE A 324 -10.31 6.70 -7.04
CA ILE A 324 -9.09 5.95 -7.40
C ILE A 324 -8.23 6.77 -8.36
N TYR A 325 -8.87 7.38 -9.37
CA TYR A 325 -8.26 8.28 -10.34
C TYR A 325 -8.81 9.70 -10.14
N PRO A 326 -8.33 10.44 -9.12
CA PRO A 326 -8.84 11.76 -8.79
C PRO A 326 -8.67 12.75 -9.93
N SER A 327 -9.57 13.74 -10.01
CA SER A 327 -9.44 14.83 -10.95
C SER A 327 -8.18 15.67 -10.66
N GLU A 328 -7.70 16.40 -11.66
CA GLU A 328 -6.53 17.28 -11.53
C GLU A 328 -6.67 18.27 -10.35
N ALA A 329 -7.86 18.80 -10.14
CA ALA A 329 -8.17 19.72 -9.02
C ALA A 329 -8.02 19.03 -7.64
N VAL A 330 -8.36 17.75 -7.53
CA VAL A 330 -8.17 16.97 -6.30
C VAL A 330 -6.70 16.56 -6.15
N MET A 331 -6.06 16.14 -7.25
CA MET A 331 -4.62 15.80 -7.26
C MET A 331 -3.76 16.95 -6.75
N GLY A 332 -4.10 18.21 -7.09
CA GLY A 332 -3.39 19.40 -6.60
C GLY A 332 -3.48 19.63 -5.09
N LYS A 333 -4.36 18.91 -4.38
CA LYS A 333 -4.51 18.98 -2.91
C LYS A 333 -3.89 17.78 -2.20
N LEU A 334 -3.51 16.75 -2.94
CA LEU A 334 -2.83 15.60 -2.37
C LEU A 334 -1.37 15.92 -2.11
N TYR A 335 -0.81 15.34 -1.07
CA TYR A 335 0.60 15.47 -0.72
C TYR A 335 1.24 14.10 -0.49
N ALA A 336 2.45 13.93 -0.98
CA ALA A 336 3.19 12.69 -0.79
C ALA A 336 3.70 12.59 0.66
N LEU A 337 3.70 11.36 1.19
CA LEU A 337 4.37 11.09 2.46
C LEU A 337 5.89 11.10 2.25
N GLU A 338 6.59 11.74 3.19
CA GLU A 338 8.04 11.91 3.13
C GLU A 338 8.74 11.12 4.24
N ALA A 339 9.96 10.67 3.94
CA ALA A 339 10.85 10.14 4.96
C ALA A 339 11.27 11.26 5.93
N MET A 340 11.19 10.99 7.22
CA MET A 340 11.52 11.97 8.24
C MET A 340 12.88 11.67 8.89
N PRO A 341 13.60 12.71 9.40
CA PRO A 341 14.80 12.47 10.19
C PRO A 341 14.50 11.56 11.39
N ALA A 342 15.42 10.65 11.72
CA ALA A 342 15.26 9.68 12.80
C ALA A 342 14.85 10.28 14.16
N LYS A 343 15.24 11.53 14.44
CA LYS A 343 14.81 12.26 15.64
C LYS A 343 13.30 12.50 15.62
N ILE A 344 12.75 12.89 14.49
CA ILE A 344 11.32 13.17 14.32
C ILE A 344 10.52 11.86 14.30
N ASP A 345 11.02 10.82 13.65
CA ASP A 345 10.36 9.50 13.65
C ASP A 345 10.21 8.94 15.08
N ARG A 346 11.23 9.09 15.92
CA ARG A 346 11.12 8.70 17.34
C ARG A 346 10.05 9.49 18.09
N ILE A 347 9.88 10.78 17.77
CA ILE A 347 8.81 11.61 18.36
C ILE A 347 7.45 11.12 17.87
N ARG A 348 7.29 10.90 16.57
CA ARG A 348 6.06 10.38 15.95
C ARG A 348 5.64 9.04 16.55
N THR A 349 6.58 8.09 16.64
CA THR A 349 6.31 6.76 17.23
C THR A 349 5.85 6.86 18.68
N ARG A 350 6.51 7.70 19.50
CA ARG A 350 6.13 7.90 20.91
C ARG A 350 4.75 8.54 21.05
N ILE A 351 4.47 9.57 20.24
CA ILE A 351 3.17 10.24 20.24
C ILE A 351 2.08 9.26 19.79
N TRP A 352 2.31 8.49 18.73
CA TRP A 352 1.34 7.53 18.25
C TRP A 352 1.01 6.45 19.29
N THR A 353 2.04 5.90 19.93
CA THR A 353 1.86 4.96 21.05
C THR A 353 1.02 5.57 22.17
N SER A 354 1.28 6.83 22.54
CA SER A 354 0.53 7.55 23.56
C SER A 354 -0.94 7.77 23.14
N VAL A 355 -1.19 8.19 21.91
CA VAL A 355 -2.55 8.36 21.36
C VAL A 355 -3.32 7.04 21.38
N LYS A 356 -2.71 5.93 20.93
CA LYS A 356 -3.39 4.62 21.00
C LYS A 356 -3.75 4.21 22.42
N ALA A 357 -2.84 4.41 23.36
CA ALA A 357 -3.07 4.09 24.77
C ALA A 357 -4.08 5.04 25.44
N GLY A 358 -4.39 6.20 24.84
CA GLY A 358 -5.28 7.18 25.44
C GLY A 358 -4.64 8.03 26.55
N ASN A 359 -3.29 8.24 26.51
CA ASN A 359 -2.47 8.90 27.52
C ASN A 359 -1.85 10.22 27.02
#